data_969315019c66f1cc64e396bf6e0ffc64
#
_entry.id   969315019c66f1cc64e396bf6e0ffc64
#
_cell.length_a   1.000
_cell.length_b   1.000
_cell.length_c   1.000
_cell.angle_alpha   90.00
_cell.angle_beta   90.00
_cell.angle_gamma   90.00
#
_symmetry.space_group_name_H-M   'P 1'
#
loop_
_entity.id
_entity.type
_entity.pdbx_description
1 polymer ?
#
loop_
_entity_poly.entity_id
_entity_poly.type
_entity_poly.pdbx_seq_one_letter_code
_entity_poly.pdbx_strand_id
1 'polypeptide(L)'
;MTYTLVLLRHGESEWNAKNLFTGWVDVALSEKGTEEAKRGGQLLTEAGVLPDVVHTSLLRRAITTANLSLDAADRHWIPVKRSWRLNERHYGALQGKNKKQTLEEFGEEPVSYTHLTLPTILLV
;
A
#
# COMPACT_ATOMS: atom_id res chain seq x y z
N MET A 1 -25.80 -8.55 9.59
CA MET A 1 -24.71 -7.62 9.98
C MET A 1 -23.88 -7.28 8.76
N THR A 2 -23.70 -6.02 8.49
CA THR A 2 -22.96 -5.57 7.32
C THR A 2 -21.54 -5.16 7.72
N TYR A 3 -20.58 -5.66 6.97
CA TYR A 3 -19.18 -5.32 7.15
C TYR A 3 -18.70 -4.44 6.01
N THR A 4 -17.73 -3.59 6.26
CA THR A 4 -17.16 -2.72 5.24
C THR A 4 -15.68 -3.04 5.10
N LEU A 5 -15.25 -3.30 3.87
CA LEU A 5 -13.84 -3.47 3.54
C LEU A 5 -13.37 -2.23 2.79
N VAL A 6 -12.30 -1.63 3.29
CA VAL A 6 -11.63 -0.52 2.62
C VAL A 6 -10.25 -0.99 2.19
N LEU A 7 -9.95 -0.83 0.91
CA LEU A 7 -8.64 -1.11 0.35
C LEU A 7 -7.94 0.22 0.10
N LEU A 8 -6.89 0.48 0.85
CA LEU A 8 -6.10 1.69 0.72
C LEU A 8 -4.72 1.33 0.17
N ARG A 9 -4.40 1.81 -1.01
CA ARG A 9 -3.07 1.64 -1.58
C ARG A 9 -2.14 2.72 -1.02
N HIS A 10 -0.88 2.35 -0.73
CA HIS A 10 0.13 3.34 -0.38
C HIS A 10 0.36 4.30 -1.54
N GLY A 11 0.81 5.49 -1.22
CA GLY A 11 1.14 6.50 -2.21
C GLY A 11 2.47 6.24 -2.90
N GLU A 12 2.96 7.24 -3.64
CA GLU A 12 4.21 7.14 -4.37
C GLU A 12 5.38 6.82 -3.44
N SER A 13 6.12 5.76 -3.75
CA SER A 13 7.38 5.46 -3.08
C SER A 13 8.55 6.09 -3.84
N GLU A 14 9.73 6.11 -3.23
CA GLU A 14 10.95 6.61 -3.88
C GLU A 14 11.24 5.85 -5.18
N TRP A 15 10.98 4.55 -5.21
CA TRP A 15 11.19 3.72 -6.40
C TRP A 15 10.06 3.86 -7.41
N ASN A 16 8.83 4.14 -6.99
CA ASN A 16 7.76 4.50 -7.94
C ASN A 16 8.12 5.78 -8.69
N ALA A 17 8.69 6.76 -7.99
CA ALA A 17 9.15 8.01 -8.62
C ALA A 17 10.25 7.75 -9.65
N LYS A 18 11.07 6.71 -9.44
CA LYS A 18 12.13 6.29 -10.37
C LYS A 18 11.65 5.25 -11.38
N ASN A 19 10.38 4.85 -11.34
CA ASN A 19 9.78 3.83 -12.20
C ASN A 19 10.47 2.45 -12.10
N LEU A 20 10.79 2.02 -10.88
CA LEU A 20 11.44 0.74 -10.59
C LEU A 20 10.47 -0.27 -9.98
N PHE A 21 10.68 -1.56 -10.24
CA PHE A 21 9.97 -2.62 -9.55
C PHE A 21 10.42 -2.68 -8.09
N THR A 22 9.46 -2.63 -7.18
CA THR A 22 9.74 -2.57 -5.75
C THR A 22 9.62 -3.95 -5.08
N GLY A 23 8.46 -4.57 -5.18
CA GLY A 23 8.20 -5.86 -4.55
C GLY A 23 8.44 -5.81 -3.04
N TRP A 24 9.35 -6.64 -2.54
CA TRP A 24 9.69 -6.71 -1.12
C TRP A 24 10.84 -5.78 -0.70
N VAL A 25 11.44 -5.07 -1.63
CA VAL A 25 12.44 -4.07 -1.27
C VAL A 25 11.76 -2.98 -0.41
N ASP A 26 12.31 -2.72 0.76
CA ASP A 26 11.66 -1.89 1.78
C ASP A 26 11.98 -0.41 1.62
N VAL A 27 11.51 0.16 0.52
CA VAL A 27 11.70 1.58 0.23
C VAL A 27 10.66 2.44 0.95
N ALA A 28 11.05 3.67 1.26
CA ALA A 28 10.16 4.63 1.91
C ALA A 28 9.21 5.30 0.89
N LEU A 29 8.19 5.95 1.40
CA LEU A 29 7.35 6.83 0.60
C LEU A 29 8.14 8.07 0.18
N SER A 30 7.86 8.59 -1.00
CA SER A 30 8.33 9.92 -1.40
C SER A 30 7.54 10.98 -0.64
N GLU A 31 7.94 12.25 -0.75
CA GLU A 31 7.17 13.36 -0.16
C GLU A 31 5.74 13.37 -0.66
N LYS A 32 5.56 13.16 -1.96
CA LYS A 32 4.24 13.06 -2.59
C LYS A 32 3.43 11.91 -2.00
N GLY A 33 4.04 10.74 -1.82
CA GLY A 33 3.37 9.58 -1.23
C GLY A 33 2.95 9.81 0.21
N THR A 34 3.76 10.54 0.98
CA THR A 34 3.44 10.95 2.34
C THR A 34 2.18 11.84 2.38
N GLU A 35 2.10 12.82 1.50
CA GLU A 35 0.93 13.70 1.41
C GLU A 35 -0.31 12.94 0.93
N GLU A 36 -0.14 12.01 0.00
CA GLU A 36 -1.23 11.14 -0.46
C GLU A 36 -1.78 10.27 0.67
N ALA A 37 -0.94 9.77 1.56
CA ALA A 37 -1.35 8.98 2.72
C ALA A 37 -2.21 9.81 3.69
N LYS A 38 -1.80 11.04 3.96
CA LYS A 38 -2.57 11.96 4.79
C LYS A 38 -3.91 12.29 4.15
N ARG A 39 -3.91 12.53 2.85
CA ARG A 39 -5.14 12.80 2.10
C ARG A 39 -6.09 11.60 2.14
N GLY A 40 -5.56 10.38 2.07
CA GLY A 40 -6.35 9.15 2.21
C GLY A 40 -7.12 9.11 3.52
N GLY A 41 -6.48 9.47 4.63
CA GLY A 41 -7.13 9.56 5.94
C GLY A 41 -8.21 10.62 5.98
N GLN A 42 -7.95 11.78 5.38
CA GLN A 42 -8.94 12.86 5.30
C GLN A 42 -10.17 12.42 4.49
N LEU A 43 -9.96 11.71 3.39
CA LEU A 43 -11.05 11.20 2.56
C LEU A 43 -11.91 10.17 3.30
N LEU A 44 -11.30 9.32 4.12
CA LEU A 44 -12.05 8.37 4.95
C LEU A 44 -12.95 9.12 5.93
N THR A 45 -12.45 10.16 6.55
CA THR A 45 -13.23 10.99 7.48
C THR A 45 -14.36 11.69 6.76
N GLU A 46 -14.10 12.30 5.62
CA GLU A 46 -15.13 12.99 4.82
C GLU A 46 -16.23 12.04 4.35
N ALA A 47 -15.88 10.80 4.03
CA ALA A 47 -16.84 9.79 3.62
C ALA A 47 -17.59 9.16 4.80
N GLY A 48 -17.21 9.46 6.04
CA GLY A 48 -17.80 8.85 7.22
C GLY A 48 -17.43 7.38 7.40
N VAL A 49 -16.37 6.93 6.74
CA VAL A 49 -15.90 5.55 6.81
C VAL A 49 -14.73 5.49 7.78
N LEU A 50 -15.01 5.09 9.02
CA LEU A 50 -13.99 5.03 10.07
C LEU A 50 -13.65 3.57 10.36
N PRO A 51 -12.39 3.14 10.13
CA PRO A 51 -12.01 1.76 10.35
C PRO A 51 -11.98 1.40 11.82
N ASP A 52 -12.28 0.14 12.13
CA ASP A 52 -12.20 -0.42 13.48
C ASP A 52 -10.94 -1.24 13.67
N VAL A 53 -10.38 -1.75 12.59
CA VAL A 53 -9.13 -2.51 12.59
C VAL A 53 -8.40 -2.30 11.26
N VAL A 54 -7.07 -2.27 11.33
CA VAL A 54 -6.21 -2.13 10.15
C VAL A 54 -5.35 -3.36 10.00
N HIS A 55 -5.27 -3.87 8.77
CA HIS A 55 -4.31 -4.89 8.40
C HIS A 55 -3.35 -4.31 7.37
N THR A 56 -2.06 -4.47 7.61
CA THR A 56 -1.03 -3.97 6.71
C THR A 56 0.08 -4.99 6.55
N SER A 57 0.87 -4.83 5.49
CA SER A 57 2.07 -5.62 5.28
C SER A 57 3.19 -5.19 6.24
N LEU A 58 4.35 -5.83 6.13
CA LEU A 58 5.55 -5.45 6.88
C LEU A 58 6.42 -4.45 6.12
N LEU A 59 5.99 -4.01 4.95
CA LEU A 59 6.75 -3.04 4.16
C LEU A 59 6.58 -1.63 4.74
N ARG A 60 7.69 -0.91 4.85
CA ARG A 60 7.72 0.45 5.42
C ARG A 60 6.69 1.37 4.76
N ARG A 61 6.61 1.35 3.43
CA ARG A 61 5.68 2.20 2.70
C ARG A 61 4.22 1.96 3.07
N ALA A 62 3.85 0.71 3.34
CA ALA A 62 2.49 0.37 3.76
C ALA A 62 2.24 0.75 5.22
N ILE A 63 3.19 0.45 6.10
CA ILE A 63 3.09 0.78 7.53
C ILE A 63 2.99 2.30 7.72
N THR A 64 3.83 3.06 7.02
CA THR A 64 3.82 4.52 7.09
C THR A 64 2.51 5.08 6.56
N THR A 65 2.00 4.53 5.44
CA THR A 65 0.71 4.93 4.89
C THR A 65 -0.42 4.69 5.90
N ALA A 66 -0.44 3.53 6.54
CA ALA A 66 -1.43 3.23 7.57
C ALA A 66 -1.36 4.23 8.72
N ASN A 67 -0.17 4.49 9.24
CA ASN A 67 0.02 5.41 10.37
C ASN A 67 -0.43 6.84 10.03
N LEU A 68 -0.03 7.35 8.88
CA LEU A 68 -0.38 8.70 8.45
C LEU A 68 -1.88 8.84 8.17
N SER A 69 -2.49 7.84 7.55
CA SER A 69 -3.92 7.84 7.26
C SER A 69 -4.75 7.77 8.53
N LEU A 70 -4.37 6.90 9.47
CA LEU A 70 -5.06 6.78 10.75
C LEU A 70 -4.92 8.05 11.60
N ASP A 71 -3.74 8.66 11.59
CA ASP A 71 -3.52 9.92 12.30
C ASP A 71 -4.41 11.04 11.72
N ALA A 72 -4.46 11.15 10.39
CA ALA A 72 -5.30 12.13 9.72
C ALA A 72 -6.80 11.90 9.95
N ALA A 73 -7.22 10.65 10.14
CA ALA A 73 -8.60 10.27 10.43
C ALA A 73 -8.92 10.28 11.93
N ASP A 74 -7.94 10.60 12.77
CA ASP A 74 -8.05 10.54 14.25
C ASP A 74 -8.40 9.13 14.75
N ARG A 75 -7.82 8.13 14.08
CA ARG A 75 -8.04 6.70 14.39
C ARG A 75 -6.74 5.97 14.73
N HIS A 76 -5.68 6.70 15.10
CA HIS A 76 -4.37 6.11 15.41
C HIS A 76 -4.38 5.12 16.58
N TRP A 77 -5.46 5.10 17.35
CA TRP A 77 -5.64 4.25 18.54
C TRP A 77 -6.22 2.88 18.25
N ILE A 78 -6.72 2.60 17.04
CA ILE A 78 -7.31 1.31 16.70
C ILE A 78 -6.25 0.22 16.53
N PRO A 79 -6.62 -1.08 16.66
CA PRO A 79 -5.66 -2.16 16.44
C PRO A 79 -5.10 -2.17 15.02
N VAL A 80 -3.79 -2.36 14.90
CA VAL A 80 -3.09 -2.51 13.62
C VAL A 80 -2.40 -3.88 13.63
N LYS A 81 -2.77 -4.73 12.69
CA LYS A 81 -2.20 -6.06 12.54
C LYS A 81 -1.31 -6.11 11.31
N ARG A 82 -0.06 -6.51 11.49
CA ARG A 82 0.93 -6.58 10.42
C ARG A 82 1.23 -8.02 10.06
N SER A 83 1.37 -8.30 8.77
CA SER A 83 1.71 -9.65 8.30
C SER A 83 2.47 -9.57 6.98
N TRP A 84 3.55 -10.37 6.87
CA TRP A 84 4.28 -10.50 5.61
C TRP A 84 3.39 -11.06 4.49
N ARG A 85 2.33 -11.78 4.84
CA ARG A 85 1.38 -12.33 3.85
C ARG A 85 0.65 -11.27 3.07
N LEU A 86 0.64 -10.04 3.56
CA LEU A 86 0.04 -8.89 2.87
C LEU A 86 1.08 -8.08 2.09
N ASN A 87 2.34 -8.50 2.10
CA ASN A 87 3.37 -7.84 1.32
C ASN A 87 3.02 -7.88 -0.16
N GLU A 88 3.47 -6.85 -0.87
CA GLU A 88 3.39 -6.81 -2.31
C GLU A 88 4.07 -8.03 -2.92
N ARG A 89 3.65 -8.38 -4.13
CA ARG A 89 4.25 -9.47 -4.90
C ARG A 89 5.78 -9.33 -4.94
N HIS A 90 6.45 -10.45 -4.72
CA HIS A 90 7.90 -10.50 -4.86
C HIS A 90 8.26 -10.64 -6.34
N TYR A 91 9.04 -9.71 -6.86
CA TYR A 91 9.42 -9.69 -8.27
C TYR A 91 10.71 -10.46 -8.58
N GLY A 92 11.39 -11.01 -7.57
CA GLY A 92 12.63 -11.75 -7.75
C GLY A 92 13.70 -10.91 -8.41
N ALA A 93 14.25 -11.41 -9.53
CA ALA A 93 15.30 -10.73 -10.27
C ALA A 93 14.88 -9.39 -10.89
N LEU A 94 13.58 -9.09 -10.92
CA LEU A 94 13.07 -7.82 -11.46
C LEU A 94 13.17 -6.67 -10.48
N GLN A 95 13.35 -6.95 -9.19
CA GLN A 95 13.44 -5.91 -8.17
C GLN A 95 14.61 -4.98 -8.45
N GLY A 96 14.36 -3.68 -8.42
CA GLY A 96 15.34 -2.66 -8.74
C GLY A 96 15.49 -2.34 -10.22
N LYS A 97 14.82 -3.10 -11.10
CA LYS A 97 14.84 -2.81 -12.53
C LYS A 97 13.78 -1.78 -12.90
N ASN A 98 14.07 -0.98 -13.91
CA ASN A 98 13.11 -0.04 -14.47
C ASN A 98 12.00 -0.79 -15.17
N LYS A 99 10.75 -0.44 -14.92
CA LYS A 99 9.57 -1.13 -15.48
C LYS A 99 9.56 -1.09 -17.01
N LYS A 100 9.95 0.02 -17.61
CA LYS A 100 10.02 0.15 -19.06
C LYS A 100 11.07 -0.78 -19.65
N GLN A 101 12.26 -0.82 -19.05
CA GLN A 101 13.33 -1.73 -19.47
C GLN A 101 12.91 -3.18 -19.34
N THR A 102 12.22 -3.53 -18.24
CA THR A 102 11.71 -4.88 -18.01
C THR A 102 10.69 -5.27 -19.08
N LEU A 103 9.80 -4.36 -19.46
CA LEU A 103 8.82 -4.60 -20.51
C LEU A 103 9.51 -4.90 -21.83
N GLU A 104 10.60 -4.20 -22.15
CA GLU A 104 11.39 -4.45 -23.37
C GLU A 104 12.12 -5.79 -23.34
N GLU A 105 12.64 -6.21 -22.15
CA GLU A 105 13.39 -7.46 -21.99
C GLU A 105 12.50 -8.70 -21.89
N PHE A 106 11.38 -8.62 -21.15
CA PHE A 106 10.57 -9.78 -20.77
C PHE A 106 9.12 -9.74 -21.29
N GLY A 107 8.68 -8.63 -21.86
CA GLY A 107 7.30 -8.42 -22.27
C GLY A 107 6.38 -8.07 -21.10
N GLU A 108 5.07 -8.20 -21.31
CA GLU A 108 4.06 -7.77 -20.32
C GLU A 108 3.81 -8.78 -19.20
N GLU A 109 4.13 -10.05 -19.38
CA GLU A 109 3.84 -11.10 -18.41
C GLU A 109 4.33 -10.83 -16.98
N PRO A 110 5.54 -10.28 -16.76
CA PRO A 110 6.01 -9.99 -15.41
C PRO A 110 5.16 -8.97 -14.64
N VAL A 111 4.25 -8.28 -15.31
CA VAL A 111 3.42 -7.20 -14.73
C VAL A 111 1.98 -7.67 -14.47
N SER A 112 1.75 -8.96 -14.35
CA SER A 112 0.42 -9.49 -14.04
C SER A 112 0.03 -9.17 -12.59
N TYR A 113 -1.28 -8.95 -12.36
CA TYR A 113 -1.82 -8.58 -11.06
C TYR A 113 -2.43 -9.77 -10.34
N THR A 114 -2.25 -9.80 -9.02
CA THR A 114 -2.91 -10.76 -8.15
C THR A 114 -4.10 -10.08 -7.49
N HIS A 115 -5.28 -10.69 -7.61
CA HIS A 115 -6.48 -10.21 -6.94
C HIS A 115 -6.61 -10.89 -5.59
N LEU A 116 -6.80 -10.10 -4.54
CA LEU A 116 -7.00 -10.59 -3.18
C LEU A 116 -8.41 -10.24 -2.74
N THR A 117 -9.18 -11.26 -2.36
CA THR A 117 -10.52 -11.07 -1.82
C THR A 117 -10.51 -11.43 -0.35
N LEU A 118 -10.81 -10.48 0.53
CA LEU A 118 -10.91 -10.67 1.97
C LEU A 118 -12.21 -10.06 2.50
N PRO A 119 -12.84 -10.69 3.49
CA PRO A 119 -14.01 -10.08 4.14
C PRO A 119 -13.60 -9.02 5.16
N THR A 120 -14.13 -7.85 5.05
CA THR A 120 -14.27 -6.80 6.07
C THR A 120 -13.03 -6.25 6.79
N ILE A 121 -12.16 -5.46 6.11
CA ILE A 121 -10.93 -4.95 6.76
C ILE A 121 -10.40 -3.74 6.00
N LEU A 122 -9.66 -2.85 6.66
CA LEU A 122 -8.79 -1.89 5.97
C LEU A 122 -7.46 -2.57 5.68
N LEU A 123 -7.16 -2.73 4.41
CA LEU A 123 -5.86 -3.22 3.93
C LEU A 123 -5.03 -2.07 3.40
N VAL A 124 -3.80 -2.02 3.81
CA VAL A 124 -2.84 -1.03 3.33
C VAL A 124 -1.65 -1.72 2.68
#